data_7ffd270f90b6518e2f7a5b91da3b2c85
#
_entry.id   7ffd270f90b6518e2f7a5b91da3b2c85
#
_cell.length_a   1.000
_cell.length_b   1.000
_cell.length_c   1.000
_cell.angle_alpha   90.00
_cell.angle_beta   90.00
_cell.angle_gamma   90.00
#
_symmetry.space_group_name_H-M   'P 1'
#
loop_
_entity.id
_entity.type
_entity.pdbx_description
1 polymer ?
#
loop_
_entity_poly.entity_id
_entity_poly.type
_entity_poly.pdbx_seq_one_letter_code
_entity_poly.pdbx_strand_id
1 'polypeptide(L)'
;MTQTKSNSNIVAIITMCFIFAMISFVTNMGAPFGNIWGFKYDFAASWGNLMNFTAYLFMGIPSGMLLKKIGYKKTALAALVVGIIGLALQYLSSIYGDDIKVNEMNGQPIALNLYIYLLGALVCGFCVCMLNTVVNPMLNMLGGGGNKGNQLIQVGGTLNSLTATLTPLLAGVLVGTVTENTSMSDVSPLLFIGMAVFAISFCIIYFVTIPEPNFGDSGSLMDSMKGALRFRHLVLGVIAIFFYVGIEIGIPMHLNFYVTNMGFEGSAAIGGTLAASYWFMMLIGRFSSTFISGKVSTRAQMTVVSTVALCLLLAAIFLPESVATEFQGHEIPVKVFFLAACGLCTSIMWGGIFNLAVEGLGKYTEAASGIFMMMVVGGGLMPWLQDVIAKSTDSITSYWLVVAMVAYILFFSLVGSKNVNKDIKVD
;
A
#
# COMPACT_ATOMS: atom_id res chain seq x y z
N MET A 1 16.24 23.66 -28.29
CA MET A 1 16.03 23.62 -26.83
C MET A 1 14.73 22.89 -26.40
N THR A 2 13.67 22.88 -27.20
CA THR A 2 12.38 22.20 -26.87
C THR A 2 12.42 20.68 -26.90
N GLN A 3 13.18 20.05 -27.82
CA GLN A 3 13.28 18.59 -27.92
C GLN A 3 14.06 17.96 -26.77
N THR A 4 15.11 18.59 -26.27
CA THR A 4 15.90 18.09 -25.12
C THR A 4 15.13 18.13 -23.81
N LYS A 5 14.26 19.14 -23.59
CA LYS A 5 13.36 19.23 -22.42
C LYS A 5 12.28 18.15 -22.45
N SER A 6 11.74 17.84 -23.64
CA SER A 6 10.72 16.77 -23.80
C SER A 6 11.28 15.39 -23.48
N ASN A 7 12.48 15.07 -23.98
CA ASN A 7 13.12 13.76 -23.73
C ASN A 7 13.51 13.59 -22.26
N SER A 8 13.95 14.64 -21.56
CA SER A 8 14.27 14.60 -20.13
C SER A 8 13.03 14.29 -19.28
N ASN A 9 11.87 14.86 -19.64
CA ASN A 9 10.62 14.61 -18.94
C ASN A 9 10.13 13.16 -19.10
N ILE A 10 10.26 12.57 -20.28
CA ILE A 10 9.86 11.18 -20.55
C ILE A 10 10.72 10.22 -19.72
N VAL A 11 12.02 10.42 -19.66
CA VAL A 11 12.93 9.58 -18.86
C VAL A 11 12.58 9.70 -17.36
N ALA A 12 12.29 10.89 -16.87
CA ALA A 12 11.86 11.10 -15.49
C ALA A 12 10.52 10.39 -15.19
N ILE A 13 9.55 10.46 -16.10
CA ILE A 13 8.26 9.75 -15.96
C ILE A 13 8.48 8.24 -15.88
N ILE A 14 9.25 7.66 -16.80
CA ILE A 14 9.54 6.23 -16.81
C ILE A 14 10.23 5.82 -15.49
N THR A 15 11.18 6.61 -15.02
CA THR A 15 11.89 6.36 -13.76
C THR A 15 10.92 6.40 -12.56
N MET A 16 10.02 7.37 -12.50
CA MET A 16 9.03 7.44 -11.42
C MET A 16 8.04 6.27 -11.47
N CYS A 17 7.59 5.88 -12.66
CA CYS A 17 6.74 4.71 -12.84
C CYS A 17 7.45 3.42 -12.39
N PHE A 18 8.74 3.29 -12.69
CA PHE A 18 9.56 2.16 -12.23
C PHE A 18 9.70 2.15 -10.69
N ILE A 19 9.90 3.31 -10.06
CA ILE A 19 9.92 3.41 -8.59
C ILE A 19 8.56 2.98 -8.00
N PHE A 20 7.45 3.34 -8.63
CA PHE A 20 6.12 2.88 -8.19
C PHE A 20 5.99 1.34 -8.21
N ALA A 21 6.54 0.69 -9.23
CA ALA A 21 6.63 -0.77 -9.30
C ALA A 21 7.48 -1.34 -8.15
N MET A 22 8.61 -0.69 -7.82
CA MET A 22 9.50 -1.11 -6.72
C MET A 22 8.83 -1.01 -5.35
N ILE A 23 8.10 0.06 -5.10
CA ILE A 23 7.31 0.23 -3.88
C ILE A 23 6.39 -0.99 -3.68
N SER A 24 5.64 -1.34 -4.73
CA SER A 24 4.72 -2.45 -4.71
C SER A 24 5.40 -3.80 -4.50
N PHE A 25 6.55 -4.01 -5.14
CA PHE A 25 7.31 -5.25 -4.99
C PHE A 25 7.67 -5.50 -3.52
N VAL A 26 8.26 -4.51 -2.85
CA VAL A 26 8.66 -4.62 -1.44
C VAL A 26 7.45 -4.78 -0.52
N THR A 27 6.40 -4.00 -0.74
CA THR A 27 5.20 -4.08 0.10
C THR A 27 4.53 -5.45 0.00
N ASN A 28 4.47 -6.04 -1.19
CA ASN A 28 3.80 -7.32 -1.42
C ASN A 28 4.65 -8.56 -1.08
N MET A 29 5.95 -8.40 -0.81
CA MET A 29 6.74 -9.47 -0.19
C MET A 29 6.29 -9.78 1.25
N GLY A 30 5.61 -8.85 1.90
CA GLY A 30 5.12 -9.03 3.27
C GLY A 30 4.15 -10.20 3.45
N ALA A 31 3.35 -10.56 2.43
CA ALA A 31 2.37 -11.64 2.53
C ALA A 31 3.02 -13.04 2.68
N PRO A 32 3.95 -13.48 1.81
CA PRO A 32 4.64 -14.76 1.99
C PRO A 32 5.45 -14.80 3.30
N PHE A 33 6.07 -13.71 3.72
CA PHE A 33 6.76 -13.63 5.00
C PHE A 33 5.80 -13.73 6.18
N GLY A 34 4.63 -13.09 6.07
CA GLY A 34 3.56 -13.20 7.06
C GLY A 34 3.10 -14.65 7.27
N ASN A 35 2.96 -15.42 6.20
CA ASN A 35 2.60 -16.84 6.31
C ASN A 35 3.69 -17.63 7.07
N ILE A 36 4.97 -17.43 6.75
CA ILE A 36 6.10 -18.11 7.43
C ILE A 36 6.08 -17.81 8.94
N TRP A 37 5.97 -16.54 9.30
CA TRP A 37 5.94 -16.15 10.71
C TRP A 37 4.65 -16.55 11.39
N GLY A 38 3.52 -16.61 10.67
CA GLY A 38 2.24 -17.10 11.19
C GLY A 38 2.25 -18.58 11.50
N PHE A 39 2.93 -19.42 10.72
CA PHE A 39 3.13 -20.84 11.05
C PHE A 39 4.05 -21.03 12.26
N LYS A 40 5.06 -20.18 12.40
CA LYS A 40 5.98 -20.25 13.53
C LYS A 40 5.38 -19.70 14.84
N TYR A 41 4.62 -18.61 14.73
CA TYR A 41 3.97 -17.93 15.85
C TYR A 41 2.58 -17.44 15.42
N ASP A 42 1.51 -18.02 15.94
CA ASP A 42 0.11 -17.76 15.56
C ASP A 42 -0.28 -16.27 15.50
N PHE A 43 0.37 -15.44 16.33
CA PHE A 43 0.10 -14.01 16.41
C PHE A 43 0.90 -13.18 15.39
N ALA A 44 1.96 -13.73 14.78
CA ALA A 44 2.97 -12.94 14.06
C ALA A 44 2.66 -12.73 12.57
N ALA A 45 1.63 -13.37 12.00
CA ALA A 45 1.31 -13.32 10.57
C ALA A 45 1.15 -11.89 10.03
N SER A 46 0.50 -11.01 10.77
CA SER A 46 0.25 -9.61 10.37
C SER A 46 1.32 -8.61 10.86
N TRP A 47 2.24 -9.04 11.72
CA TRP A 47 3.17 -8.11 12.40
C TRP A 47 4.20 -7.49 11.48
N GLY A 48 4.70 -8.22 10.48
CA GLY A 48 5.62 -7.67 9.48
C GLY A 48 4.96 -6.53 8.68
N ASN A 49 3.72 -6.73 8.26
CA ASN A 49 2.92 -5.73 7.59
C ASN A 49 2.63 -4.53 8.52
N LEU A 50 2.25 -4.79 9.78
CA LEU A 50 2.03 -3.74 10.78
C LEU A 50 3.27 -2.86 10.94
N MET A 51 4.47 -3.45 11.06
CA MET A 51 5.73 -2.70 11.22
C MET A 51 6.07 -1.89 9.97
N ASN A 52 5.90 -2.48 8.78
CA ASN A 52 6.13 -1.77 7.52
C ASN A 52 5.26 -0.51 7.39
N PHE A 53 3.97 -0.59 7.73
CA PHE A 53 3.06 0.56 7.67
C PHE A 53 3.19 1.50 8.87
N THR A 54 3.59 1.02 10.05
CA THR A 54 3.89 1.86 11.22
C THR A 54 5.01 2.86 10.91
N ALA A 55 5.95 2.48 10.04
CA ALA A 55 7.00 3.37 9.57
C ALA A 55 6.48 4.69 8.96
N TYR A 56 5.33 4.67 8.31
CA TYR A 56 4.73 5.87 7.71
C TYR A 56 4.34 6.91 8.77
N LEU A 57 3.89 6.47 9.94
CA LEU A 57 3.55 7.37 11.04
C LEU A 57 4.75 8.19 11.49
N PHE A 58 5.93 7.58 11.53
CA PHE A 58 7.17 8.24 11.96
C PHE A 58 7.88 8.96 10.81
N MET A 59 7.83 8.42 9.59
CA MET A 59 8.61 8.92 8.45
C MET A 59 7.82 9.88 7.54
N GLY A 60 6.50 9.95 7.65
CA GLY A 60 5.68 10.80 6.78
C GLY A 60 6.09 12.27 6.77
N ILE A 61 6.22 12.89 7.94
CA ILE A 61 6.68 14.28 8.07
C ILE A 61 8.19 14.40 7.77
N PRO A 62 9.09 13.60 8.36
CA PRO A 62 10.51 13.67 8.06
C PRO A 62 10.83 13.49 6.58
N SER A 63 10.13 12.62 5.85
CA SER A 63 10.36 12.45 4.41
C SER A 63 9.99 13.70 3.61
N GLY A 64 8.90 14.38 3.96
CA GLY A 64 8.52 15.67 3.37
C GLY A 64 9.54 16.77 3.67
N MET A 65 10.06 16.82 4.90
CA MET A 65 11.14 17.74 5.27
C MET A 65 12.43 17.45 4.49
N LEU A 66 12.77 16.17 4.35
CA LEU A 66 13.96 15.74 3.60
C LEU A 66 13.82 16.11 2.12
N LEU A 67 12.63 15.86 1.54
CA LEU A 67 12.31 16.24 0.16
C LEU A 67 12.53 17.74 -0.07
N LYS A 68 12.04 18.60 0.82
CA LYS A 68 12.23 20.04 0.76
C LYS A 68 13.70 20.45 0.91
N LYS A 69 14.46 19.75 1.78
CA LYS A 69 15.85 20.12 2.09
C LYS A 69 16.87 19.68 1.05
N ILE A 70 16.74 18.47 0.51
CA ILE A 70 17.72 17.85 -0.39
C ILE A 70 17.21 17.55 -1.79
N GLY A 71 15.91 17.78 -2.05
CA GLY A 71 15.25 17.57 -3.35
C GLY A 71 14.81 16.14 -3.61
N TYR A 72 14.12 15.94 -4.72
CA TYR A 72 13.51 14.67 -5.11
C TYR A 72 14.53 13.57 -5.37
N LYS A 73 15.55 13.88 -6.17
CA LYS A 73 16.58 12.90 -6.56
C LYS A 73 17.33 12.35 -5.36
N LYS A 74 17.83 13.22 -4.50
CA LYS A 74 18.61 12.80 -3.33
C LYS A 74 17.76 12.06 -2.31
N THR A 75 16.50 12.45 -2.14
CA THR A 75 15.55 11.74 -1.27
C THR A 75 15.26 10.33 -1.79
N ALA A 76 15.08 10.15 -3.10
CA ALA A 76 14.90 8.83 -3.69
C ALA A 76 16.13 7.94 -3.52
N LEU A 77 17.35 8.49 -3.75
CA LEU A 77 18.60 7.75 -3.54
C LEU A 77 18.77 7.33 -2.08
N ALA A 78 18.51 8.22 -1.13
CA ALA A 78 18.54 7.90 0.30
C ALA A 78 17.53 6.81 0.66
N ALA A 79 16.32 6.88 0.12
CA ALA A 79 15.29 5.88 0.33
C ALA A 79 15.72 4.47 -0.12
N LEU A 80 16.34 4.37 -1.30
CA LEU A 80 16.81 3.08 -1.83
C LEU A 80 17.91 2.47 -0.96
N VAL A 81 18.82 3.27 -0.42
CA VAL A 81 19.84 2.80 0.54
C VAL A 81 19.17 2.26 1.80
N VAL A 82 18.19 2.99 2.35
CA VAL A 82 17.41 2.55 3.52
C VAL A 82 16.68 1.23 3.21
N GLY A 83 16.14 1.07 2.01
CA GLY A 83 15.47 -0.16 1.58
C GLY A 83 16.41 -1.36 1.50
N ILE A 84 17.62 -1.18 0.98
CA ILE A 84 18.66 -2.24 0.97
C ILE A 84 18.99 -2.65 2.40
N ILE A 85 19.16 -1.71 3.31
CA ILE A 85 19.43 -1.99 4.74
C ILE A 85 18.26 -2.78 5.35
N GLY A 86 17.02 -2.39 5.07
CA GLY A 86 15.84 -3.10 5.58
C GLY A 86 15.74 -4.55 5.09
N LEU A 87 15.99 -4.79 3.79
CA LEU A 87 16.02 -6.15 3.23
C LEU A 87 17.20 -6.97 3.77
N ALA A 88 18.37 -6.34 3.98
CA ALA A 88 19.52 -6.99 4.59
C ALA A 88 19.25 -7.40 6.05
N LEU A 89 18.52 -6.59 6.83
CA LEU A 89 18.06 -6.96 8.17
C LEU A 89 17.08 -8.15 8.13
N GLN A 90 16.15 -8.16 7.17
CA GLN A 90 15.25 -9.32 6.99
C GLN A 90 16.05 -10.58 6.61
N TYR A 91 17.08 -10.47 5.77
CA TYR A 91 17.99 -11.57 5.48
C TYR A 91 18.76 -11.99 6.73
N LEU A 92 19.26 -11.05 7.53
CA LEU A 92 19.97 -11.36 8.78
C LEU A 92 19.08 -12.18 9.74
N SER A 93 17.76 -11.93 9.76
CA SER A 93 16.81 -12.74 10.56
C SER A 93 16.71 -14.20 10.12
N SER A 94 17.12 -14.52 8.89
CA SER A 94 17.11 -15.89 8.36
C SER A 94 18.32 -16.72 8.81
N ILE A 95 19.41 -16.06 9.21
CA ILE A 95 20.68 -16.70 9.55
C ILE A 95 21.09 -16.51 11.00
N TYR A 96 20.43 -15.61 11.76
CA TYR A 96 20.82 -15.27 13.12
C TYR A 96 19.62 -15.10 14.05
N GLY A 97 19.79 -15.57 15.30
CA GLY A 97 18.89 -15.27 16.41
C GLY A 97 17.76 -16.28 16.63
N ASP A 98 17.70 -17.38 15.89
CA ASP A 98 16.68 -18.41 16.10
C ASP A 98 16.85 -19.16 17.42
N ASP A 99 18.09 -19.40 17.82
CA ASP A 99 18.44 -20.08 19.08
C ASP A 99 18.34 -19.16 20.31
N ILE A 100 18.27 -17.85 20.11
CA ILE A 100 18.28 -16.84 21.19
C ILE A 100 16.83 -16.51 21.57
N LYS A 101 16.35 -17.04 22.70
CA LYS A 101 15.02 -16.71 23.23
C LYS A 101 15.08 -15.42 24.02
N VAL A 102 14.24 -14.43 23.66
CA VAL A 102 14.24 -13.07 24.24
C VAL A 102 13.16 -12.95 25.31
N ASN A 103 11.95 -13.43 25.02
CA ASN A 103 10.81 -13.38 25.91
C ASN A 103 9.83 -14.52 25.60
N GLU A 104 8.70 -14.54 26.30
CA GLU A 104 7.61 -15.48 26.09
C GLU A 104 6.31 -14.71 25.85
N MET A 105 5.52 -15.16 24.88
CA MET A 105 4.21 -14.60 24.57
C MET A 105 3.24 -15.76 24.29
N ASN A 106 2.06 -15.75 24.90
CA ASN A 106 1.05 -16.80 24.78
C ASN A 106 1.60 -18.21 25.06
N GLY A 107 2.55 -18.35 25.99
CA GLY A 107 3.17 -19.63 26.32
C GLY A 107 4.21 -20.13 25.30
N GLN A 108 4.56 -19.32 24.30
CA GLN A 108 5.57 -19.64 23.29
C GLN A 108 6.84 -18.79 23.49
N PRO A 109 8.04 -19.37 23.55
CA PRO A 109 9.29 -18.64 23.62
C PRO A 109 9.58 -17.96 22.29
N ILE A 110 9.74 -16.62 22.31
CA ILE A 110 9.98 -15.80 21.12
C ILE A 110 11.48 -15.66 20.89
N ALA A 111 11.92 -16.02 19.69
CA ALA A 111 13.31 -15.91 19.29
C ALA A 111 13.68 -14.50 18.78
N LEU A 112 14.94 -14.14 18.92
CA LEU A 112 15.49 -12.84 18.52
C LEU A 112 15.30 -12.56 17.01
N ASN A 113 15.31 -13.60 16.18
CA ASN A 113 15.14 -13.47 14.73
C ASN A 113 13.81 -12.83 14.34
N LEU A 114 12.71 -13.02 15.08
CA LEU A 114 11.47 -12.31 14.84
C LEU A 114 11.65 -10.79 15.01
N TYR A 115 12.35 -10.34 16.05
CA TYR A 115 12.58 -8.92 16.28
C TYR A 115 13.48 -8.29 15.22
N ILE A 116 14.50 -9.04 14.75
CA ILE A 116 15.36 -8.61 13.65
C ILE A 116 14.53 -8.45 12.37
N TYR A 117 13.64 -9.42 12.07
CA TYR A 117 12.73 -9.35 10.93
C TYR A 117 11.80 -8.12 11.03
N LEU A 118 11.18 -7.90 12.19
CA LEU A 118 10.28 -6.76 12.41
C LEU A 118 10.99 -5.41 12.26
N LEU A 119 12.23 -5.31 12.76
CA LEU A 119 13.07 -4.13 12.54
C LEU A 119 13.37 -3.92 11.05
N GLY A 120 13.70 -4.99 10.33
CA GLY A 120 13.89 -4.96 8.88
C GLY A 120 12.63 -4.50 8.14
N ALA A 121 11.46 -4.98 8.53
CA ALA A 121 10.17 -4.57 7.98
C ALA A 121 9.89 -3.08 8.24
N LEU A 122 10.17 -2.58 9.45
CA LEU A 122 10.07 -1.15 9.79
C LEU A 122 10.98 -0.29 8.92
N VAL A 123 12.23 -0.70 8.73
CA VAL A 123 13.22 0.03 7.90
C VAL A 123 12.82 0.00 6.42
N CYS A 124 12.28 -1.12 5.91
CA CYS A 124 11.67 -1.18 4.58
C CYS A 124 10.50 -0.19 4.46
N GLY A 125 9.68 -0.08 5.49
CA GLY A 125 8.59 0.88 5.54
C GLY A 125 9.06 2.34 5.45
N PHE A 126 10.19 2.70 6.07
CA PHE A 126 10.80 4.03 5.89
C PHE A 126 11.17 4.28 4.42
N CYS A 127 11.81 3.30 3.75
CA CYS A 127 12.11 3.38 2.34
C CYS A 127 10.86 3.64 1.51
N VAL A 128 9.82 2.82 1.69
CA VAL A 128 8.58 2.87 0.93
C VAL A 128 7.85 4.21 1.15
N CYS A 129 7.81 4.71 2.38
CA CYS A 129 7.27 6.03 2.72
C CYS A 129 8.02 7.15 1.99
N MET A 130 9.35 7.16 2.04
CA MET A 130 10.18 8.16 1.36
C MET A 130 9.98 8.12 -0.17
N LEU A 131 9.93 6.94 -0.77
CA LEU A 131 9.70 6.78 -2.21
C LEU A 131 8.31 7.28 -2.61
N ASN A 132 7.26 6.98 -1.85
CA ASN A 132 5.90 7.49 -2.09
C ASN A 132 5.83 9.02 -2.00
N THR A 133 6.58 9.62 -1.06
CA THR A 133 6.67 11.08 -0.92
C THR A 133 7.33 11.74 -2.13
N VAL A 134 8.24 11.04 -2.82
CA VAL A 134 8.90 11.50 -4.05
C VAL A 134 8.01 11.30 -5.27
N VAL A 135 7.48 10.11 -5.47
CA VAL A 135 6.91 9.67 -6.75
C VAL A 135 5.58 10.33 -7.05
N ASN A 136 4.67 10.41 -6.07
CA ASN A 136 3.33 10.95 -6.30
C ASN A 136 3.34 12.44 -6.73
N PRO A 137 4.00 13.36 -5.99
CA PRO A 137 4.07 14.76 -6.41
C PRO A 137 4.85 14.95 -7.72
N MET A 138 5.91 14.16 -7.94
CA MET A 138 6.72 14.23 -9.15
C MET A 138 5.91 13.85 -10.38
N LEU A 139 5.17 12.76 -10.37
CA LEU A 139 4.30 12.37 -11.48
C LEU A 139 3.20 13.40 -11.73
N ASN A 140 2.61 13.96 -10.68
CA ASN A 140 1.62 15.01 -10.81
C ASN A 140 2.21 16.26 -11.50
N MET A 141 3.40 16.69 -11.07
CA MET A 141 4.10 17.84 -11.64
C MET A 141 4.51 17.60 -13.11
N LEU A 142 5.07 16.42 -13.41
CA LEU A 142 5.49 16.06 -14.78
C LEU A 142 4.30 15.98 -15.75
N GLY A 143 3.10 15.64 -15.24
CA GLY A 143 1.85 15.68 -15.99
C GLY A 143 1.26 17.09 -16.18
N GLY A 144 1.86 18.12 -15.57
CA GLY A 144 1.37 19.49 -15.62
C GLY A 144 0.23 19.80 -14.64
N GLY A 145 0.06 18.93 -13.63
CA GLY A 145 -1.00 19.06 -12.60
C GLY A 145 -2.40 18.71 -13.10
N GLY A 146 -3.40 18.88 -12.24
CA GLY A 146 -4.80 18.65 -12.57
C GLY A 146 -5.09 17.25 -13.14
N ASN A 147 -5.97 17.17 -14.13
CA ASN A 147 -6.38 15.88 -14.72
C ASN A 147 -5.22 15.13 -15.41
N LYS A 148 -4.29 15.81 -16.05
CA LYS A 148 -3.12 15.16 -16.70
C LYS A 148 -2.11 14.65 -15.67
N GLY A 149 -1.88 15.41 -14.60
CA GLY A 149 -1.07 14.96 -13.48
C GLY A 149 -1.65 13.72 -12.82
N ASN A 150 -2.95 13.71 -12.56
CA ASN A 150 -3.68 12.55 -12.05
C ASN A 150 -3.56 11.35 -13.02
N GLN A 151 -3.66 11.58 -14.31
CA GLN A 151 -3.52 10.54 -15.33
C GLN A 151 -2.14 9.85 -15.27
N LEU A 152 -1.04 10.58 -15.08
CA LEU A 152 0.29 10.00 -14.89
C LEU A 152 0.42 9.24 -13.58
N ILE A 153 -0.18 9.71 -12.49
CA ILE A 153 -0.25 8.95 -11.23
C ILE A 153 -0.98 7.62 -11.44
N GLN A 154 -2.07 7.59 -12.23
CA GLN A 154 -2.78 6.35 -12.56
C GLN A 154 -1.94 5.40 -13.41
N VAL A 155 -1.13 5.90 -14.35
CA VAL A 155 -0.16 5.07 -15.11
C VAL A 155 0.84 4.42 -14.16
N GLY A 156 1.45 5.20 -13.25
CA GLY A 156 2.33 4.67 -12.21
C GLY A 156 1.62 3.64 -11.31
N GLY A 157 0.39 3.96 -10.89
CA GLY A 157 -0.47 3.07 -10.12
C GLY A 157 -0.82 1.76 -10.84
N THR A 158 -0.94 1.78 -12.17
CA THR A 158 -1.15 0.58 -12.99
C THR A 158 0.07 -0.35 -12.92
N LEU A 159 1.28 0.20 -13.05
CA LEU A 159 2.52 -0.57 -12.88
C LEU A 159 2.70 -1.08 -11.44
N ASN A 160 2.31 -0.29 -10.46
CA ASN A 160 2.27 -0.72 -9.06
C ASN A 160 1.36 -1.95 -8.88
N SER A 161 0.13 -1.93 -9.41
CA SER A 161 -0.81 -3.06 -9.32
C SER A 161 -0.35 -4.28 -10.10
N LEU A 162 0.29 -4.07 -11.27
CA LEU A 162 0.90 -5.17 -12.03
C LEU A 162 1.98 -5.87 -11.19
N THR A 163 2.86 -5.10 -10.57
CA THR A 163 3.91 -5.65 -9.71
C THR A 163 3.32 -6.31 -8.45
N ALA A 164 2.26 -5.74 -7.86
CA ALA A 164 1.54 -6.36 -6.75
C ALA A 164 0.98 -7.74 -7.12
N THR A 165 0.48 -7.88 -8.34
CA THR A 165 -0.02 -9.16 -8.88
C THR A 165 1.12 -10.16 -9.11
N LEU A 166 2.24 -9.70 -9.68
CA LEU A 166 3.37 -10.57 -10.04
C LEU A 166 4.21 -11.00 -8.82
N THR A 167 4.28 -10.20 -7.76
CA THR A 167 5.14 -10.49 -6.59
C THR A 167 4.76 -11.78 -5.86
N PRO A 168 3.50 -12.05 -5.51
CA PRO A 168 3.11 -13.32 -4.91
C PRO A 168 3.35 -14.51 -5.84
N LEU A 169 3.13 -14.34 -7.15
CA LEU A 169 3.40 -15.38 -8.15
C LEU A 169 4.90 -15.69 -8.23
N LEU A 170 5.76 -14.67 -8.23
CA LEU A 170 7.20 -14.84 -8.20
C LEU A 170 7.65 -15.53 -6.90
N ALA A 171 7.09 -15.16 -5.77
CA ALA A 171 7.36 -15.83 -4.50
C ALA A 171 6.97 -17.31 -4.56
N GLY A 172 5.80 -17.64 -5.12
CA GLY A 172 5.37 -19.02 -5.32
C GLY A 172 6.30 -19.84 -6.21
N VAL A 173 6.85 -19.23 -7.26
CA VAL A 173 7.83 -19.90 -8.16
C VAL A 173 9.18 -20.12 -7.48
N LEU A 174 9.66 -19.16 -6.68
CA LEU A 174 10.99 -19.21 -6.08
C LEU A 174 11.04 -20.01 -4.78
N VAL A 175 9.97 -19.94 -3.99
CA VAL A 175 9.90 -20.52 -2.64
C VAL A 175 9.05 -21.81 -2.64
N GLY A 176 8.18 -21.96 -3.64
CA GLY A 176 7.18 -23.02 -3.66
C GLY A 176 6.01 -22.74 -2.69
N THR A 177 5.36 -23.80 -2.25
CA THR A 177 4.29 -23.70 -1.25
C THR A 177 4.88 -23.45 0.13
N VAL A 178 4.48 -22.35 0.76
CA VAL A 178 4.85 -22.06 2.15
C VAL A 178 4.10 -23.03 3.07
N THR A 179 4.84 -23.75 3.87
CA THR A 179 4.34 -24.75 4.84
C THR A 179 4.91 -24.46 6.23
N GLU A 180 4.50 -25.21 7.24
CA GLU A 180 5.05 -25.14 8.60
C GLU A 180 6.58 -25.38 8.66
N ASN A 181 7.13 -26.08 7.67
CA ASN A 181 8.57 -26.35 7.57
C ASN A 181 9.34 -25.26 6.80
N THR A 182 8.63 -24.29 6.18
CA THR A 182 9.27 -23.22 5.44
C THR A 182 9.83 -22.18 6.39
N SER A 183 11.10 -21.85 6.22
CA SER A 183 11.82 -20.88 7.06
C SER A 183 12.16 -19.61 6.29
N MET A 184 12.59 -18.56 7.00
CA MET A 184 13.06 -17.32 6.36
C MET A 184 14.29 -17.51 5.48
N SER A 185 15.07 -18.59 5.64
CA SER A 185 16.18 -18.94 4.75
C SER A 185 15.72 -19.32 3.34
N ASP A 186 14.54 -19.94 3.22
CA ASP A 186 14.00 -20.39 1.95
C ASP A 186 13.54 -19.23 1.06
N VAL A 187 13.24 -18.08 1.67
CA VAL A 187 12.89 -16.83 0.95
C VAL A 187 14.11 -15.93 0.65
N SER A 188 15.32 -16.34 1.02
CA SER A 188 16.54 -15.58 0.74
C SER A 188 16.72 -15.18 -0.73
N PRO A 189 16.40 -16.01 -1.74
CA PRO A 189 16.48 -15.61 -3.15
C PRO A 189 15.61 -14.38 -3.45
N LEU A 190 14.41 -14.32 -2.87
CA LEU A 190 13.50 -13.18 -3.06
C LEU A 190 14.07 -11.90 -2.43
N LEU A 191 14.70 -12.00 -1.25
CA LEU A 191 15.37 -10.87 -0.59
C LEU A 191 16.56 -10.36 -1.40
N PHE A 192 17.37 -11.26 -1.97
CA PHE A 192 18.50 -10.89 -2.85
C PHE A 192 18.03 -10.20 -4.13
N ILE A 193 16.94 -10.69 -4.75
CA ILE A 193 16.33 -10.02 -5.90
C ILE A 193 15.89 -8.61 -5.51
N GLY A 194 15.23 -8.43 -4.36
CA GLY A 194 14.81 -7.12 -3.86
C GLY A 194 15.99 -6.17 -3.66
N MET A 195 17.07 -6.62 -3.02
CA MET A 195 18.29 -5.82 -2.85
C MET A 195 18.95 -5.46 -4.17
N ALA A 196 19.04 -6.41 -5.11
CA ALA A 196 19.62 -6.18 -6.44
C ALA A 196 18.79 -5.15 -7.22
N VAL A 197 17.47 -5.27 -7.19
CA VAL A 197 16.56 -4.33 -7.83
C VAL A 197 16.70 -2.92 -7.25
N PHE A 198 16.84 -2.77 -5.94
CA PHE A 198 17.10 -1.46 -5.31
C PHE A 198 18.48 -0.91 -5.68
N ALA A 199 19.52 -1.74 -5.74
CA ALA A 199 20.84 -1.32 -6.17
C ALA A 199 20.86 -0.86 -7.63
N ILE A 200 20.20 -1.59 -8.53
CA ILE A 200 20.04 -1.20 -9.94
C ILE A 200 19.26 0.11 -10.05
N SER A 201 18.17 0.25 -9.28
CA SER A 201 17.37 1.49 -9.23
C SER A 201 18.19 2.68 -8.75
N PHE A 202 19.05 2.47 -7.75
CA PHE A 202 19.98 3.50 -7.27
C PHE A 202 20.92 3.96 -8.40
N CYS A 203 21.53 3.02 -9.13
CA CYS A 203 22.38 3.35 -10.26
C CYS A 203 21.63 4.10 -11.36
N ILE A 204 20.42 3.65 -11.73
CA ILE A 204 19.61 4.34 -12.73
C ILE A 204 19.29 5.78 -12.31
N ILE A 205 18.77 5.99 -11.09
CA ILE A 205 18.40 7.31 -10.59
C ILE A 205 19.64 8.22 -10.45
N TYR A 206 20.78 7.65 -10.08
CA TYR A 206 22.03 8.43 -9.96
C TYR A 206 22.43 9.09 -11.27
N PHE A 207 22.25 8.42 -12.42
CA PHE A 207 22.59 8.96 -13.73
C PHE A 207 21.46 9.75 -14.40
N VAL A 208 20.19 9.54 -14.01
CA VAL A 208 19.05 10.26 -14.59
C VAL A 208 18.94 11.66 -14.02
N THR A 209 18.70 12.65 -14.89
CA THR A 209 18.36 14.01 -14.47
C THR A 209 16.88 14.09 -14.13
N ILE A 210 16.57 14.30 -12.83
CA ILE A 210 15.22 14.50 -12.34
C ILE A 210 15.00 16.01 -12.15
N PRO A 211 13.92 16.59 -12.72
CA PRO A 211 13.58 17.99 -12.49
C PRO A 211 13.34 18.25 -11.01
N GLU A 212 13.98 19.29 -10.48
CA GLU A 212 13.77 19.71 -9.09
C GLU A 212 12.87 20.96 -9.09
N PRO A 213 11.69 20.92 -8.47
CA PRO A 213 10.86 22.10 -8.32
C PRO A 213 11.51 23.07 -7.35
N ASN A 214 11.37 24.36 -7.64
CA ASN A 214 11.75 25.41 -6.70
C ASN A 214 10.71 25.43 -5.57
N PHE A 215 11.06 24.88 -4.43
CA PHE A 215 10.29 25.05 -3.21
C PHE A 215 10.49 26.50 -2.76
N GLY A 216 9.49 27.35 -2.98
CA GLY A 216 9.51 28.75 -2.49
C GLY A 216 9.72 28.76 -0.97
N ASP A 217 10.13 29.93 -0.46
CA ASP A 217 10.33 30.16 0.98
C ASP A 217 8.97 30.14 1.73
N SER A 218 8.31 29.00 1.70
CA SER A 218 7.13 28.74 2.50
C SER A 218 7.58 28.54 3.94
N GLY A 219 7.06 29.30 4.86
CA GLY A 219 7.40 29.32 6.28
C GLY A 219 7.53 27.96 6.96
N SER A 220 7.48 27.88 8.27
CA SER A 220 7.57 26.62 8.99
C SER A 220 6.57 25.58 8.45
N LEU A 221 7.06 24.38 8.09
CA LEU A 221 6.20 23.27 7.64
C LEU A 221 5.09 22.99 8.66
N MET A 222 5.41 23.12 9.94
CA MET A 222 4.45 22.92 11.05
C MET A 222 3.31 23.94 11.00
N ASP A 223 3.57 25.19 10.68
CA ASP A 223 2.52 26.20 10.56
C ASP A 223 1.64 25.97 9.33
N SER A 224 2.26 25.52 8.23
CA SER A 224 1.54 25.09 7.02
C SER A 224 0.65 23.87 7.31
N MET A 225 1.12 22.91 8.10
CA MET A 225 0.31 21.74 8.53
C MET A 225 -0.87 22.16 9.41
N LYS A 226 -0.64 23.05 10.38
CA LYS A 226 -1.74 23.60 11.19
C LYS A 226 -2.75 24.37 10.34
N GLY A 227 -2.29 25.12 9.34
CA GLY A 227 -3.15 25.79 8.36
C GLY A 227 -3.97 24.79 7.52
N ALA A 228 -3.35 23.75 7.02
CA ALA A 228 -4.01 22.69 6.26
C ALA A 228 -5.12 21.99 7.07
N LEU A 229 -4.86 21.65 8.32
CA LEU A 229 -5.83 20.97 9.19
C LEU A 229 -7.08 21.80 9.52
N ARG A 230 -7.12 23.10 9.17
CA ARG A 230 -8.33 23.93 9.27
C ARG A 230 -9.38 23.61 8.21
N PHE A 231 -8.98 22.93 7.12
CA PHE A 231 -9.90 22.50 6.07
C PHE A 231 -10.59 21.20 6.46
N ARG A 232 -11.91 21.26 6.65
CA ARG A 232 -12.73 20.11 7.05
C ARG A 232 -12.59 18.93 6.08
N HIS A 233 -12.62 19.19 4.77
CA HIS A 233 -12.56 18.13 3.76
C HIS A 233 -11.18 17.45 3.73
N LEU A 234 -10.10 18.17 4.07
CA LEU A 234 -8.79 17.54 4.25
C LEU A 234 -8.79 16.61 5.46
N VAL A 235 -9.27 17.05 6.61
CA VAL A 235 -9.31 16.22 7.84
C VAL A 235 -10.11 14.94 7.61
N LEU A 236 -11.29 15.05 6.99
CA LEU A 236 -12.10 13.89 6.65
C LEU A 236 -11.45 13.01 5.57
N GLY A 237 -10.73 13.61 4.61
CA GLY A 237 -9.95 12.89 3.59
C GLY A 237 -8.75 12.14 4.16
N VAL A 238 -8.10 12.71 5.16
CA VAL A 238 -6.99 12.07 5.90
C VAL A 238 -7.48 10.83 6.67
N ILE A 239 -8.67 10.87 7.25
CA ILE A 239 -9.31 9.69 7.84
C ILE A 239 -9.73 8.69 6.74
N ALA A 240 -10.23 9.18 5.60
CA ALA A 240 -10.62 8.33 4.48
C ALA A 240 -9.44 7.54 3.92
N ILE A 241 -8.24 8.16 3.78
CA ILE A 241 -7.06 7.44 3.30
C ILE A 241 -6.57 6.41 4.31
N PHE A 242 -6.65 6.70 5.61
CA PHE A 242 -6.34 5.74 6.66
C PHE A 242 -7.18 4.46 6.51
N PHE A 243 -8.48 4.60 6.35
CA PHE A 243 -9.38 3.47 6.13
C PHE A 243 -9.16 2.81 4.77
N TYR A 244 -8.95 3.61 3.72
CA TYR A 244 -8.72 3.06 2.37
C TYR A 244 -7.52 2.13 2.31
N VAL A 245 -6.36 2.55 2.86
CA VAL A 245 -5.17 1.70 2.83
C VAL A 245 -5.39 0.44 3.68
N GLY A 246 -6.15 0.56 4.77
CA GLY A 246 -6.60 -0.58 5.56
C GLY A 246 -7.44 -1.57 4.76
N ILE A 247 -8.37 -1.08 3.93
CA ILE A 247 -9.19 -1.89 3.02
C ILE A 247 -8.33 -2.53 1.93
N GLU A 248 -7.47 -1.73 1.28
CA GLU A 248 -6.62 -2.16 0.15
C GLU A 248 -5.71 -3.33 0.53
N ILE A 249 -5.13 -3.27 1.72
CA ILE A 249 -4.22 -4.32 2.22
C ILE A 249 -4.99 -5.42 2.96
N GLY A 250 -6.01 -5.06 3.71
CA GLY A 250 -6.76 -6.00 4.56
C GLY A 250 -7.53 -7.05 3.77
N ILE A 251 -8.24 -6.65 2.71
CA ILE A 251 -9.04 -7.59 1.92
C ILE A 251 -8.19 -8.72 1.34
N PRO A 252 -7.13 -8.49 0.54
CA PRO A 252 -6.34 -9.58 -0.03
C PRO A 252 -5.56 -10.36 1.01
N MET A 253 -5.10 -9.74 2.10
CA MET A 253 -4.39 -10.42 3.18
C MET A 253 -5.30 -11.41 3.92
N HIS A 254 -6.48 -10.97 4.35
CA HIS A 254 -7.42 -11.85 5.05
C HIS A 254 -8.10 -12.86 4.13
N LEU A 255 -8.23 -12.55 2.85
CA LEU A 255 -8.65 -13.50 1.82
C LEU A 255 -7.63 -14.65 1.70
N ASN A 256 -6.34 -14.32 1.66
CA ASN A 256 -5.26 -15.32 1.69
C ASN A 256 -5.34 -16.19 2.95
N PHE A 257 -5.43 -15.57 4.13
CA PHE A 257 -5.51 -16.29 5.41
C PHE A 257 -6.75 -17.19 5.50
N TYR A 258 -7.90 -16.69 5.05
CA TYR A 258 -9.14 -17.47 5.06
C TYR A 258 -9.01 -18.77 4.26
N VAL A 259 -8.49 -18.69 3.03
CA VAL A 259 -8.32 -19.87 2.18
C VAL A 259 -7.20 -20.79 2.68
N THR A 260 -6.09 -20.21 3.13
CA THR A 260 -4.97 -20.99 3.72
C THR A 260 -5.45 -21.80 4.92
N ASN A 261 -6.28 -21.24 5.78
CA ASN A 261 -6.81 -21.88 6.99
C ASN A 261 -7.91 -22.93 6.71
N MET A 262 -8.35 -23.11 5.46
CA MET A 262 -9.22 -24.24 5.09
C MET A 262 -8.51 -25.60 5.22
N GLY A 263 -7.17 -25.61 5.22
CA GLY A 263 -6.35 -26.77 5.63
C GLY A 263 -6.26 -27.91 4.61
N PHE A 264 -6.76 -27.78 3.39
CA PHE A 264 -6.57 -28.75 2.33
C PHE A 264 -5.19 -28.62 1.68
N GLU A 265 -4.69 -29.66 1.03
CA GLU A 265 -3.39 -29.63 0.37
C GLU A 265 -3.37 -28.56 -0.73
N GLY A 266 -2.40 -27.64 -0.68
CA GLY A 266 -2.30 -26.52 -1.62
C GLY A 266 -3.14 -25.30 -1.27
N SER A 267 -3.85 -25.26 -0.12
CA SER A 267 -4.69 -24.12 0.29
C SER A 267 -3.94 -22.79 0.34
N ALA A 268 -2.67 -22.79 0.78
CA ALA A 268 -1.84 -21.56 0.80
C ALA A 268 -1.53 -21.04 -0.61
N ALA A 269 -1.30 -21.92 -1.59
CA ALA A 269 -1.06 -21.54 -2.98
C ALA A 269 -2.33 -20.96 -3.62
N ILE A 270 -3.48 -21.57 -3.34
CA ILE A 270 -4.79 -21.09 -3.82
C ILE A 270 -5.13 -19.75 -3.15
N GLY A 271 -4.89 -19.59 -1.84
CA GLY A 271 -5.03 -18.34 -1.12
C GLY A 271 -4.19 -17.22 -1.72
N GLY A 272 -2.94 -17.51 -2.05
CA GLY A 272 -2.04 -16.58 -2.76
C GLY A 272 -2.56 -16.19 -4.14
N THR A 273 -3.09 -17.15 -4.91
CA THR A 273 -3.68 -16.91 -6.24
C THR A 273 -4.92 -16.00 -6.15
N LEU A 274 -5.76 -16.21 -5.16
CA LEU A 274 -6.96 -15.40 -4.94
C LEU A 274 -6.61 -13.98 -4.46
N ALA A 275 -5.60 -13.83 -3.60
CA ALA A 275 -5.05 -12.52 -3.25
C ALA A 275 -4.45 -11.80 -4.49
N ALA A 276 -3.74 -12.52 -5.35
CA ALA A 276 -3.23 -11.98 -6.62
C ALA A 276 -4.38 -11.56 -7.55
N SER A 277 -5.50 -12.28 -7.57
CA SER A 277 -6.68 -11.92 -8.37
C SER A 277 -7.32 -10.60 -7.92
N TYR A 278 -7.29 -10.28 -6.62
CA TYR A 278 -7.71 -8.96 -6.11
C TYR A 278 -6.85 -7.84 -6.72
N TRP A 279 -5.53 -8.00 -6.72
CA TRP A 279 -4.62 -7.02 -7.32
C TRP A 279 -4.78 -6.92 -8.84
N PHE A 280 -5.08 -8.03 -9.48
CA PHE A 280 -5.39 -8.06 -10.92
C PHE A 280 -6.71 -7.31 -11.23
N MET A 281 -7.76 -7.48 -10.43
CA MET A 281 -8.97 -6.69 -10.53
C MET A 281 -8.70 -5.20 -10.32
N MET A 282 -7.82 -4.85 -9.39
CA MET A 282 -7.39 -3.47 -9.18
C MET A 282 -6.63 -2.92 -10.40
N LEU A 283 -5.78 -3.72 -11.05
CA LEU A 283 -5.11 -3.34 -12.30
C LEU A 283 -6.13 -3.00 -13.39
N ILE A 284 -7.13 -3.87 -13.60
CA ILE A 284 -8.22 -3.64 -14.57
C ILE A 284 -8.98 -2.35 -14.25
N GLY A 285 -9.32 -2.13 -12.99
CA GLY A 285 -10.04 -0.94 -12.55
C GLY A 285 -9.24 0.35 -12.78
N ARG A 286 -7.95 0.39 -12.43
CA ARG A 286 -7.07 1.53 -12.69
C ARG A 286 -6.91 1.81 -14.19
N PHE A 287 -6.71 0.78 -14.99
CA PHE A 287 -6.63 0.91 -16.43
C PHE A 287 -7.93 1.46 -17.02
N SER A 288 -9.08 0.89 -16.66
CA SER A 288 -10.39 1.33 -17.13
C SER A 288 -10.70 2.77 -16.69
N SER A 289 -10.27 3.17 -15.48
CA SER A 289 -10.52 4.52 -14.96
C SER A 289 -9.81 5.60 -15.76
N THR A 290 -8.69 5.30 -16.43
CA THR A 290 -7.98 6.27 -17.27
C THR A 290 -8.84 6.80 -18.41
N PHE A 291 -9.77 5.99 -18.92
CA PHE A 291 -10.69 6.38 -19.99
C PHE A 291 -11.94 7.11 -19.49
N ILE A 292 -12.30 6.90 -18.21
CA ILE A 292 -13.51 7.43 -17.58
C ILE A 292 -13.24 8.75 -16.84
N SER A 293 -12.05 8.89 -16.24
CA SER A 293 -11.68 10.00 -15.34
C SER A 293 -11.80 11.39 -15.98
N GLY A 294 -11.69 11.50 -17.29
CA GLY A 294 -11.87 12.78 -18.01
C GLY A 294 -13.34 13.17 -18.23
N LYS A 295 -14.30 12.26 -18.04
CA LYS A 295 -15.72 12.46 -18.39
C LYS A 295 -16.64 12.46 -17.17
N VAL A 296 -16.28 11.79 -16.10
CA VAL A 296 -17.09 11.63 -14.89
C VAL A 296 -16.37 12.26 -13.69
N SER A 297 -17.10 13.01 -12.88
CA SER A 297 -16.50 13.66 -11.70
C SER A 297 -15.95 12.63 -10.72
N THR A 298 -14.81 12.95 -10.10
CA THR A 298 -14.16 12.10 -9.08
C THR A 298 -15.14 11.69 -7.97
N ARG A 299 -15.99 12.63 -7.53
CA ARG A 299 -17.00 12.36 -6.50
C ARG A 299 -18.02 11.31 -6.94
N ALA A 300 -18.53 11.40 -8.18
CA ALA A 300 -19.46 10.40 -8.71
C ALA A 300 -18.82 9.02 -8.84
N GLN A 301 -17.59 8.95 -9.36
CA GLN A 301 -16.83 7.70 -9.44
C GLN A 301 -16.64 7.07 -8.06
N MET A 302 -16.19 7.86 -7.08
CA MET A 302 -15.99 7.40 -5.70
C MET A 302 -17.28 6.89 -5.06
N THR A 303 -18.40 7.58 -5.30
CA THR A 303 -19.73 7.15 -4.78
C THR A 303 -20.13 5.80 -5.37
N VAL A 304 -20.00 5.62 -6.68
CA VAL A 304 -20.36 4.36 -7.35
C VAL A 304 -19.52 3.20 -6.85
N VAL A 305 -18.18 3.35 -6.85
CA VAL A 305 -17.30 2.24 -6.45
C VAL A 305 -17.44 1.89 -4.97
N SER A 306 -17.66 2.88 -4.08
CA SER A 306 -17.87 2.61 -2.65
C SER A 306 -19.21 1.89 -2.43
N THR A 307 -20.27 2.25 -3.18
CA THR A 307 -21.55 1.56 -3.09
C THR A 307 -21.44 0.11 -3.59
N VAL A 308 -20.79 -0.10 -4.74
CA VAL A 308 -20.58 -1.46 -5.27
C VAL A 308 -19.73 -2.31 -4.33
N ALA A 309 -18.66 -1.73 -3.76
CA ALA A 309 -17.84 -2.43 -2.77
C ALA A 309 -18.63 -2.86 -1.54
N LEU A 310 -19.54 -2.00 -1.02
CA LEU A 310 -20.44 -2.37 0.07
C LEU A 310 -21.36 -3.53 -0.31
N CYS A 311 -21.94 -3.51 -1.50
CA CYS A 311 -22.78 -4.61 -1.97
C CYS A 311 -22.00 -5.93 -2.08
N LEU A 312 -20.77 -5.91 -2.62
CA LEU A 312 -19.92 -7.09 -2.73
C LEU A 312 -19.51 -7.64 -1.36
N LEU A 313 -19.16 -6.78 -0.41
CA LEU A 313 -18.80 -7.17 0.95
C LEU A 313 -19.99 -7.77 1.69
N LEU A 314 -21.16 -7.15 1.61
CA LEU A 314 -22.38 -7.68 2.22
C LEU A 314 -22.79 -9.02 1.58
N ALA A 315 -22.68 -9.14 0.24
CA ALA A 315 -22.90 -10.40 -0.43
C ALA A 315 -21.94 -11.49 0.06
N ALA A 316 -20.64 -11.17 0.24
CA ALA A 316 -19.66 -12.12 0.77
C ALA A 316 -19.98 -12.54 2.21
N ILE A 317 -20.42 -11.61 3.06
CA ILE A 317 -20.74 -11.90 4.48
C ILE A 317 -21.98 -12.79 4.59
N PHE A 318 -23.05 -12.46 3.83
CA PHE A 318 -24.33 -13.17 3.98
C PHE A 318 -24.45 -14.45 3.14
N LEU A 319 -23.58 -14.66 2.14
CA LEU A 319 -23.61 -15.87 1.34
C LEU A 319 -23.18 -17.08 2.19
N PRO A 320 -23.95 -18.18 2.24
CA PRO A 320 -23.57 -19.39 2.96
C PRO A 320 -22.27 -20.01 2.40
N GLU A 321 -21.47 -20.65 3.24
CA GLU A 321 -20.26 -21.36 2.81
C GLU A 321 -20.56 -22.59 1.94
N SER A 322 -21.76 -23.15 2.08
CA SER A 322 -22.26 -24.26 1.24
C SER A 322 -22.41 -23.89 -0.23
N VAL A 323 -22.46 -22.59 -0.55
CA VAL A 323 -22.43 -22.10 -1.94
C VAL A 323 -20.98 -22.03 -2.38
N ALA A 324 -20.49 -23.15 -2.93
CA ALA A 324 -19.11 -23.31 -3.37
C ALA A 324 -19.04 -23.58 -4.88
N THR A 325 -17.88 -23.39 -5.46
CA THR A 325 -17.57 -23.72 -6.85
C THR A 325 -16.22 -24.39 -6.92
N GLU A 326 -16.02 -25.23 -7.93
CA GLU A 326 -14.73 -25.87 -8.16
C GLU A 326 -13.72 -24.84 -8.72
N PHE A 327 -12.58 -24.72 -8.02
CA PHE A 327 -11.46 -23.89 -8.43
C PHE A 327 -10.15 -24.64 -8.17
N GLN A 328 -9.40 -24.89 -9.23
CA GLN A 328 -8.12 -25.65 -9.20
C GLN A 328 -8.27 -27.05 -8.54
N GLY A 329 -9.39 -27.73 -8.75
CA GLY A 329 -9.66 -29.06 -8.22
C GLY A 329 -10.16 -29.11 -6.77
N HIS A 330 -10.46 -27.96 -6.16
CA HIS A 330 -11.00 -27.86 -4.79
C HIS A 330 -12.31 -27.06 -4.76
N GLU A 331 -13.19 -27.41 -3.84
CA GLU A 331 -14.42 -26.65 -3.58
C GLU A 331 -14.08 -25.37 -2.78
N ILE A 332 -14.25 -24.22 -3.42
CA ILE A 332 -13.99 -22.90 -2.82
C ILE A 332 -15.30 -22.14 -2.66
N PRO A 333 -15.63 -21.60 -1.48
CA PRO A 333 -16.84 -20.79 -1.27
C PRO A 333 -16.89 -19.61 -2.20
N VAL A 334 -18.05 -19.38 -2.87
CA VAL A 334 -18.22 -18.31 -3.85
C VAL A 334 -18.00 -16.91 -3.26
N LYS A 335 -18.23 -16.74 -1.95
CA LYS A 335 -17.95 -15.48 -1.22
C LYS A 335 -16.54 -14.94 -1.42
N VAL A 336 -15.57 -15.82 -1.62
CA VAL A 336 -14.16 -15.49 -1.85
C VAL A 336 -13.97 -14.66 -3.14
N PHE A 337 -14.72 -14.97 -4.18
CA PHE A 337 -14.66 -14.24 -5.45
C PHE A 337 -15.27 -12.84 -5.35
N PHE A 338 -16.29 -12.63 -4.50
CA PHE A 338 -16.81 -11.30 -4.21
C PHE A 338 -15.78 -10.44 -3.48
N LEU A 339 -15.02 -11.02 -2.55
CA LEU A 339 -13.92 -10.32 -1.88
C LEU A 339 -12.80 -9.95 -2.86
N ALA A 340 -12.43 -10.86 -3.76
CA ALA A 340 -11.45 -10.58 -4.80
C ALA A 340 -11.94 -9.48 -5.77
N ALA A 341 -13.22 -9.49 -6.14
CA ALA A 341 -13.84 -8.49 -7.01
C ALA A 341 -13.85 -7.07 -6.40
N CYS A 342 -13.77 -6.93 -5.06
CA CYS A 342 -13.59 -5.63 -4.41
C CYS A 342 -12.35 -4.87 -4.90
N GLY A 343 -11.33 -5.57 -5.42
CA GLY A 343 -10.16 -4.96 -6.04
C GLY A 343 -10.50 -3.98 -7.17
N LEU A 344 -11.54 -4.30 -7.96
CA LEU A 344 -12.03 -3.41 -9.01
C LEU A 344 -12.53 -2.07 -8.43
N CYS A 345 -13.22 -2.13 -7.30
CA CYS A 345 -13.79 -0.96 -6.63
C CYS A 345 -12.71 -0.11 -5.94
N THR A 346 -11.75 -0.75 -5.26
CA THR A 346 -10.68 -0.06 -4.53
C THR A 346 -9.67 0.61 -5.47
N SER A 347 -9.64 0.22 -6.73
CA SER A 347 -8.66 0.65 -7.74
C SER A 347 -8.50 2.16 -7.88
N ILE A 348 -9.60 2.93 -7.82
CA ILE A 348 -9.61 4.38 -8.05
C ILE A 348 -9.63 5.19 -6.74
N MET A 349 -9.80 4.53 -5.59
CA MET A 349 -10.08 5.22 -4.33
C MET A 349 -8.89 6.04 -3.85
N TRP A 350 -7.64 5.58 -4.00
CA TRP A 350 -6.44 6.34 -3.63
C TRP A 350 -6.42 7.73 -4.25
N GLY A 351 -6.42 7.78 -5.58
CA GLY A 351 -6.38 9.05 -6.33
C GLY A 351 -7.63 9.89 -6.09
N GLY A 352 -8.79 9.25 -5.99
CA GLY A 352 -10.05 9.91 -5.72
C GLY A 352 -10.09 10.60 -4.36
N ILE A 353 -9.67 9.91 -3.30
CA ILE A 353 -9.60 10.48 -1.94
C ILE A 353 -8.59 11.61 -1.89
N PHE A 354 -7.37 11.40 -2.45
CA PHE A 354 -6.34 12.42 -2.48
C PHE A 354 -6.81 13.70 -3.17
N ASN A 355 -7.31 13.58 -4.41
CA ASN A 355 -7.77 14.74 -5.17
C ASN A 355 -8.87 15.53 -4.45
N LEU A 356 -9.85 14.82 -3.88
CA LEU A 356 -10.94 15.46 -3.15
C LEU A 356 -10.48 16.08 -1.82
N ALA A 357 -9.47 15.50 -1.18
CA ALA A 357 -8.94 15.99 0.08
C ALA A 357 -8.08 17.25 -0.08
N VAL A 358 -7.34 17.37 -1.21
CA VAL A 358 -6.44 18.51 -1.46
C VAL A 358 -7.07 19.61 -2.32
N GLU A 359 -8.33 19.45 -2.73
CA GLU A 359 -9.03 20.41 -3.59
C GLU A 359 -9.10 21.79 -2.93
N GLY A 360 -8.52 22.80 -3.58
CA GLY A 360 -8.58 24.19 -3.13
C GLY A 360 -7.71 24.55 -1.92
N LEU A 361 -6.69 23.75 -1.59
CA LEU A 361 -5.76 24.04 -0.49
C LEU A 361 -4.63 25.02 -0.84
N GLY A 362 -4.36 25.28 -2.13
CA GLY A 362 -3.31 26.22 -2.56
C GLY A 362 -1.96 25.93 -1.90
N LYS A 363 -1.38 26.93 -1.22
CA LYS A 363 -0.08 26.83 -0.51
C LYS A 363 0.00 25.75 0.59
N TYR A 364 -1.12 25.22 1.05
CA TYR A 364 -1.16 24.19 2.07
C TYR A 364 -1.09 22.75 1.51
N THR A 365 -1.12 22.59 0.17
CA THR A 365 -1.17 21.27 -0.49
C THR A 365 0.02 20.38 -0.14
N GLU A 366 1.23 20.94 -0.06
CA GLU A 366 2.44 20.17 0.29
C GLU A 366 2.39 19.64 1.72
N ALA A 367 1.99 20.50 2.67
CA ALA A 367 1.83 20.09 4.06
C ALA A 367 0.71 19.06 4.24
N ALA A 368 -0.39 19.22 3.50
CA ALA A 368 -1.49 18.27 3.46
C ALA A 368 -1.03 16.89 2.95
N SER A 369 -0.18 16.85 1.92
CA SER A 369 0.39 15.60 1.39
C SER A 369 1.24 14.87 2.43
N GLY A 370 2.00 15.57 3.26
CA GLY A 370 2.78 14.99 4.35
C GLY A 370 1.87 14.33 5.42
N ILE A 371 0.80 15.02 5.82
CA ILE A 371 -0.20 14.48 6.76
C ILE A 371 -0.89 13.25 6.14
N PHE A 372 -1.22 13.33 4.85
CA PHE A 372 -1.84 12.24 4.11
C PHE A 372 -0.96 10.98 4.10
N MET A 373 0.37 11.15 3.90
CA MET A 373 1.31 10.02 3.94
C MET A 373 1.44 9.40 5.33
N MET A 374 1.36 10.17 6.41
CA MET A 374 1.35 9.60 7.77
C MET A 374 0.18 8.63 7.98
N MET A 375 -0.98 8.94 7.41
CA MET A 375 -2.19 8.15 7.61
C MET A 375 -2.24 6.87 6.79
N VAL A 376 -1.26 6.64 5.92
CA VAL A 376 -1.02 5.34 5.26
C VAL A 376 -0.74 4.22 6.27
N VAL A 377 -0.40 4.57 7.52
CA VAL A 377 -0.33 3.63 8.66
C VAL A 377 -1.60 2.77 8.83
N GLY A 378 -2.73 3.22 8.31
CA GLY A 378 -3.98 2.44 8.25
C GLY A 378 -3.81 1.07 7.60
N GLY A 379 -2.89 0.93 6.62
CA GLY A 379 -2.57 -0.34 5.97
C GLY A 379 -1.88 -1.37 6.86
N GLY A 380 -1.38 -0.96 8.01
CA GLY A 380 -0.88 -1.86 9.06
C GLY A 380 -1.90 -2.08 10.17
N LEU A 381 -2.43 -0.98 10.71
CA LEU A 381 -3.32 -1.02 11.88
C LEU A 381 -4.66 -1.71 11.59
N MET A 382 -5.29 -1.42 10.45
CA MET A 382 -6.61 -1.96 10.17
C MET A 382 -6.58 -3.46 9.85
N PRO A 383 -5.66 -3.99 9.01
CA PRO A 383 -5.51 -5.41 8.81
C PRO A 383 -5.11 -6.16 10.09
N TRP A 384 -4.26 -5.57 10.93
CA TRP A 384 -3.94 -6.14 12.24
C TRP A 384 -5.18 -6.21 13.15
N LEU A 385 -5.98 -5.14 13.21
CA LEU A 385 -7.24 -5.14 13.97
C LEU A 385 -8.23 -6.17 13.41
N GLN A 386 -8.29 -6.31 12.08
CA GLN A 386 -9.11 -7.32 11.41
C GLN A 386 -8.67 -8.73 11.80
N ASP A 387 -7.35 -9.00 11.90
CA ASP A 387 -6.79 -10.26 12.35
C ASP A 387 -7.19 -10.57 13.81
N VAL A 388 -7.12 -9.58 14.71
CA VAL A 388 -7.57 -9.71 16.09
C VAL A 388 -9.06 -10.08 16.18
N ILE A 389 -9.91 -9.43 15.36
CA ILE A 389 -11.33 -9.74 15.28
C ILE A 389 -11.54 -11.15 14.71
N ALA A 390 -10.84 -11.52 13.65
CA ALA A 390 -10.96 -12.84 13.02
C ALA A 390 -10.60 -13.97 13.99
N LYS A 391 -9.58 -13.79 14.83
CA LYS A 391 -9.18 -14.75 15.85
C LYS A 391 -10.13 -14.83 17.04
N SER A 392 -10.83 -13.75 17.35
CA SER A 392 -11.81 -13.72 18.45
C SER A 392 -13.23 -14.16 18.04
N THR A 393 -13.51 -14.18 16.74
CA THR A 393 -14.82 -14.54 16.16
C THR A 393 -14.63 -15.58 15.05
N ASP A 394 -14.62 -15.12 13.80
CA ASP A 394 -14.28 -15.89 12.60
C ASP A 394 -13.80 -14.94 11.49
N SER A 395 -13.19 -15.51 10.45
CA SER A 395 -12.60 -14.73 9.35
C SER A 395 -13.64 -13.89 8.60
N ILE A 396 -14.84 -14.40 8.37
CA ILE A 396 -15.89 -13.69 7.62
C ILE A 396 -16.50 -12.57 8.46
N THR A 397 -16.75 -12.80 9.75
CA THR A 397 -17.24 -11.77 10.67
C THR A 397 -16.27 -10.59 10.76
N SER A 398 -14.96 -10.81 10.62
CA SER A 398 -13.98 -9.72 10.62
C SER A 398 -14.18 -8.70 9.49
N TYR A 399 -14.82 -9.08 8.39
CA TYR A 399 -15.12 -8.17 7.27
C TYR A 399 -16.17 -7.08 7.60
N TRP A 400 -16.89 -7.18 8.73
CA TRP A 400 -17.71 -6.05 9.20
C TRP A 400 -16.89 -4.80 9.49
N LEU A 401 -15.63 -4.96 9.91
CA LEU A 401 -14.69 -3.83 10.00
C LEU A 401 -14.47 -3.17 8.65
N VAL A 402 -14.29 -3.99 7.59
CA VAL A 402 -14.10 -3.49 6.22
C VAL A 402 -15.36 -2.78 5.72
N VAL A 403 -16.56 -3.33 6.02
CA VAL A 403 -17.85 -2.68 5.71
C VAL A 403 -17.94 -1.29 6.36
N ALA A 404 -17.58 -1.16 7.63
CA ALA A 404 -17.59 0.12 8.32
C ALA A 404 -16.62 1.13 7.67
N MET A 405 -15.42 0.69 7.28
CA MET A 405 -14.43 1.53 6.60
C MET A 405 -14.91 1.99 5.22
N VAL A 406 -15.50 1.10 4.41
CA VAL A 406 -16.04 1.45 3.08
C VAL A 406 -17.25 2.38 3.23
N ALA A 407 -18.10 2.17 4.23
CA ALA A 407 -19.23 3.08 4.53
C ALA A 407 -18.73 4.50 4.86
N TYR A 408 -17.61 4.62 5.59
CA TYR A 408 -16.98 5.92 5.82
C TYR A 408 -16.48 6.56 4.51
N ILE A 409 -15.86 5.79 3.59
CA ILE A 409 -15.43 6.31 2.29
C ILE A 409 -16.63 6.79 1.46
N LEU A 410 -17.74 6.07 1.50
CA LEU A 410 -19.00 6.50 0.88
C LEU A 410 -19.52 7.82 1.48
N PHE A 411 -19.53 7.95 2.80
CA PHE A 411 -19.85 9.20 3.48
C PHE A 411 -18.91 10.33 3.06
N PHE A 412 -17.59 10.08 3.00
CA PHE A 412 -16.61 11.06 2.53
C PHE A 412 -16.92 11.50 1.09
N SER A 413 -17.21 10.59 0.18
CA SER A 413 -17.51 10.91 -1.21
C SER A 413 -18.80 11.76 -1.36
N LEU A 414 -19.85 11.46 -0.59
CA LEU A 414 -21.15 12.14 -0.67
C LEU A 414 -21.15 13.52 0.00
N VAL A 415 -20.55 13.62 1.19
CA VAL A 415 -20.68 14.79 2.07
C VAL A 415 -19.32 15.35 2.51
N GLY A 416 -18.41 14.49 2.96
CA GLY A 416 -17.17 14.88 3.61
C GLY A 416 -16.20 15.62 2.71
N SER A 417 -16.19 15.31 1.42
CA SER A 417 -15.28 15.89 0.41
C SER A 417 -15.65 17.30 -0.04
N LYS A 418 -16.78 17.85 0.39
CA LYS A 418 -17.17 19.22 0.01
C LYS A 418 -16.31 20.25 0.72
N ASN A 419 -15.65 21.14 -0.03
CA ASN A 419 -14.93 22.26 0.53
C ASN A 419 -15.94 23.31 1.04
N VAL A 420 -16.06 23.40 2.37
CA VAL A 420 -16.93 24.37 3.07
C VAL A 420 -16.14 25.56 3.63
N ASN A 421 -14.82 25.53 3.59
CA ASN A 421 -13.91 26.52 4.17
C ASN A 421 -13.37 27.48 3.10
N LYS A 422 -14.28 28.08 2.29
CA LYS A 422 -13.92 29.00 1.20
C LYS A 422 -13.41 30.36 1.65
N ASP A 423 -13.53 30.68 2.91
CA ASP A 423 -13.09 31.91 3.58
C ASP A 423 -11.60 31.90 3.94
N ILE A 424 -10.95 30.73 3.92
CA ILE A 424 -9.53 30.60 4.22
C ILE A 424 -8.71 31.04 3.01
N LYS A 425 -7.84 32.06 3.18
CA LYS A 425 -6.92 32.52 2.14
C LYS A 425 -5.87 31.47 1.84
N VAL A 426 -5.76 31.11 0.56
CA VAL A 426 -4.85 30.06 0.05
C VAL A 426 -3.75 30.61 -0.86
N ASP A 427 -3.74 31.95 -1.06
CA ASP A 427 -2.74 32.67 -1.85
C ASP A 427 -1.43 32.87 -1.05
#